data_4994023636a7756703cf6b1dfce4c747
#
_entry.id   4994023636a7756703cf6b1dfce4c747
#
_cell.length_a   1.000
_cell.length_b   1.000
_cell.length_c   1.000
_cell.angle_alpha   90.00
_cell.angle_beta   90.00
_cell.angle_gamma   90.00
#
_symmetry.space_group_name_H-M   'P 1'
#
loop_
_entity.id
_entity.type
_entity.pdbx_description
1 polymer ?
#
loop_
_entity_poly.entity_id
_entity_poly.type
_entity_poly.pdbx_seq_one_letter_code
_entity_poly.pdbx_strand_id
1 'polypeptide(L)'
;MKKLCFIFLLTVPLVVLVGCNTVSKNDNNVGQNFQAERTGSVSNEQSVNNSSVDENNNSVTENKTNQNAVQEPQPTEPPANEPAKSEPVETVLAEFSTTIKSRASNRLNNIQITCSKLNETTVESGKSFSFCQTVGKATEEKGYKKADVIVDKQVTQALGGGNCQVSSTLYNAILKVSDFKVTERHPHGKKVNYVPEGKDAAVSYGSKDLKFVNNTSNTIKIYASTDNKKVSIKIVSVK
;
A
#
# COMPACT_ATOMS: atom_id res chain seq x y z
N MET A 1 21.79 -22.70 -62.69
CA MET A 1 21.69 -21.31 -62.19
C MET A 1 22.36 -21.26 -60.85
N LYS A 2 23.59 -20.70 -60.82
CA LYS A 2 24.47 -20.69 -59.65
C LYS A 2 24.09 -19.49 -58.77
N LYS A 3 23.67 -19.70 -57.52
CA LYS A 3 23.41 -18.62 -56.51
C LYS A 3 24.73 -18.28 -55.85
N LEU A 4 25.17 -17.04 -56.05
CA LEU A 4 26.37 -16.44 -55.49
C LEU A 4 26.04 -15.94 -54.07
N CYS A 5 26.72 -16.48 -53.05
CA CYS A 5 26.60 -16.07 -51.67
C CYS A 5 27.64 -14.97 -51.40
N PHE A 6 27.21 -13.74 -51.14
CA PHE A 6 28.08 -12.64 -50.70
C PHE A 6 28.22 -12.69 -49.19
N ILE A 7 29.43 -12.98 -48.74
CA ILE A 7 29.81 -12.85 -47.31
C ILE A 7 30.39 -11.47 -47.14
N PHE A 8 29.65 -10.62 -46.35
CA PHE A 8 30.15 -9.32 -45.88
C PHE A 8 30.93 -9.55 -44.59
N LEU A 9 32.25 -9.40 -44.69
CA LEU A 9 33.15 -9.36 -43.53
C LEU A 9 33.12 -7.93 -42.98
N LEU A 10 32.51 -7.74 -41.78
CA LEU A 10 32.54 -6.46 -41.07
C LEU A 10 33.70 -6.48 -40.07
N THR A 11 34.78 -5.77 -40.39
CA THR A 11 35.92 -5.55 -39.52
C THR A 11 35.57 -4.42 -38.54
N VAL A 12 35.55 -4.72 -37.24
CA VAL A 12 35.41 -3.74 -36.16
C VAL A 12 36.80 -3.29 -35.69
N PRO A 13 37.13 -2.00 -35.70
CA PRO A 13 38.40 -1.54 -35.13
C PRO A 13 38.35 -1.51 -33.60
N LEU A 14 39.32 -2.16 -32.99
CA LEU A 14 39.60 -2.15 -31.57
C LEU A 14 40.24 -0.80 -31.18
N VAL A 15 39.53 0.09 -30.52
CA VAL A 15 40.13 1.30 -29.95
C VAL A 15 40.55 0.99 -28.53
N VAL A 16 41.87 0.92 -28.31
CA VAL A 16 42.49 0.85 -27.00
C VAL A 16 42.67 2.27 -26.49
N LEU A 17 41.91 2.68 -25.49
CA LEU A 17 42.13 3.91 -24.73
C LEU A 17 42.92 3.57 -23.47
N VAL A 18 44.20 3.88 -23.48
CA VAL A 18 45.06 3.95 -22.31
C VAL A 18 44.78 5.30 -21.63
N GLY A 19 44.16 5.30 -20.48
CA GLY A 19 43.92 6.48 -19.65
C GLY A 19 44.68 6.38 -18.32
N CYS A 20 45.57 7.34 -18.11
CA CYS A 20 46.46 7.47 -16.99
C CYS A 20 45.76 7.58 -15.63
N ASN A 21 46.32 6.82 -14.68
CA ASN A 21 46.19 7.03 -13.23
C ASN A 21 46.75 8.36 -12.80
N THR A 22 45.99 9.18 -12.07
CA THR A 22 46.52 10.13 -11.15
C THR A 22 45.91 9.92 -9.76
N VAL A 23 46.75 9.39 -8.90
CA VAL A 23 46.54 9.34 -7.46
C VAL A 23 46.74 10.74 -6.92
N SER A 24 45.71 11.29 -6.27
CA SER A 24 45.87 12.44 -5.36
C SER A 24 45.43 12.02 -3.97
N LYS A 25 46.46 11.86 -3.10
CA LYS A 25 46.29 11.83 -1.67
C LYS A 25 46.06 13.26 -1.20
N ASN A 26 45.06 13.48 -0.39
CA ASN A 26 45.05 14.61 0.54
C ASN A 26 44.51 14.10 1.87
N ASP A 27 45.48 13.93 2.77
CA ASP A 27 45.28 13.85 4.20
C ASP A 27 44.90 15.23 4.71
N ASN A 28 43.83 15.39 5.42
CA ASN A 28 43.71 16.40 6.48
C ASN A 28 42.75 15.89 7.57
N ASN A 29 43.39 15.47 8.60
CA ASN A 29 42.95 15.25 9.96
C ASN A 29 42.59 16.58 10.62
N VAL A 30 41.36 16.77 11.08
CA VAL A 30 41.06 17.68 12.20
C VAL A 30 40.01 17.02 13.06
N GLY A 31 40.52 16.49 14.17
CA GLY A 31 39.71 16.10 15.31
C GLY A 31 39.15 17.36 16.00
N GLN A 32 37.89 17.27 16.39
CA GLN A 32 37.43 18.05 17.54
C GLN A 32 36.48 17.20 18.38
N ASN A 33 37.02 16.84 19.54
CA ASN A 33 36.36 16.47 20.76
C ASN A 33 35.27 17.48 21.12
N PHE A 34 34.06 17.05 21.42
CA PHE A 34 33.24 17.75 22.39
C PHE A 34 32.80 16.80 23.48
N GLN A 35 33.33 17.15 24.62
CA GLN A 35 33.21 16.53 25.94
C GLN A 35 31.83 16.76 26.53
N ALA A 36 31.38 15.79 27.25
CA ALA A 36 30.19 15.85 28.09
C ALA A 36 30.33 16.87 29.21
N GLU A 37 29.33 17.67 29.46
CA GLU A 37 29.12 18.28 30.76
C GLU A 37 27.77 17.87 31.32
N ARG A 38 27.89 17.19 32.46
CA ARG A 38 26.86 17.00 33.48
C ARG A 38 26.90 18.18 34.42
N THR A 39 25.76 18.76 34.71
CA THR A 39 25.38 19.31 36.04
C THR A 39 23.90 19.62 35.89
N GLY A 40 22.99 19.26 36.74
CA GLY A 40 23.02 19.02 38.13
C GLY A 40 21.73 19.60 38.68
N SER A 41 20.92 18.75 39.26
CA SER A 41 20.13 18.97 40.49
C SER A 41 19.23 20.22 40.57
N VAL A 42 18.03 20.13 41.01
CA VAL A 42 17.42 19.92 42.32
C VAL A 42 15.99 20.50 42.31
N SER A 43 15.05 19.67 42.72
CA SER A 43 13.95 19.87 43.67
C SER A 43 13.13 21.16 43.57
N ASN A 44 11.89 21.15 43.75
CA ASN A 44 11.05 20.77 44.90
C ASN A 44 9.59 21.11 44.60
N GLU A 45 8.77 20.18 44.93
CA GLU A 45 7.67 20.23 45.92
C GLU A 45 6.51 21.17 45.72
N GLN A 46 5.41 20.49 45.78
CA GLN A 46 4.24 20.71 46.69
C GLN A 46 3.29 21.81 46.24
N SER A 47 2.05 21.68 46.33
CA SER A 47 1.13 20.91 47.19
C SER A 47 -0.28 21.38 46.90
N VAL A 48 -1.18 20.43 46.95
CA VAL A 48 -2.35 20.37 47.83
C VAL A 48 -3.58 21.25 47.55
N ASN A 49 -4.68 20.50 47.41
CA ASN A 49 -6.00 20.70 47.99
C ASN A 49 -6.88 21.84 47.41
N ASN A 50 -8.12 21.68 47.34
CA ASN A 50 -9.14 20.92 48.07
C ASN A 50 -10.50 21.22 47.45
N SER A 51 -11.37 20.22 47.43
CA SER A 51 -12.75 20.23 48.00
C SER A 51 -13.64 21.39 47.63
N SER A 52 -14.83 21.16 47.27
CA SER A 52 -16.00 20.56 47.92
C SER A 52 -17.22 20.80 47.03
N VAL A 53 -18.05 19.79 46.76
CA VAL A 53 -19.29 19.44 47.45
C VAL A 53 -20.24 20.62 47.63
N ASP A 54 -21.42 20.46 47.05
CA ASP A 54 -22.78 20.56 47.59
C ASP A 54 -23.77 20.58 46.42
N GLU A 55 -24.54 19.57 46.23
CA GLU A 55 -25.84 19.20 46.85
C GLU A 55 -26.99 20.16 46.53
N ASN A 56 -28.00 19.52 45.96
CA ASN A 56 -29.43 19.64 46.32
C ASN A 56 -30.25 20.78 45.67
N ASN A 57 -31.27 20.53 44.95
CA ASN A 57 -32.61 20.33 45.47
C ASN A 57 -33.69 20.15 44.42
N ASN A 58 -34.38 19.12 44.59
CA ASN A 58 -35.74 18.73 44.36
C ASN A 58 -36.77 19.89 44.27
N SER A 59 -37.64 19.88 43.26
CA SER A 59 -39.02 20.31 43.48
C SER A 59 -39.97 19.67 42.47
N VAL A 60 -40.80 18.83 42.99
CA VAL A 60 -42.05 18.28 42.47
C VAL A 60 -43.10 19.40 42.43
N THR A 61 -43.87 19.50 41.36
CA THR A 61 -45.28 19.94 41.47
C THR A 61 -46.13 19.32 40.36
N GLU A 62 -47.14 18.67 40.82
CA GLU A 62 -48.19 17.96 40.08
C GLU A 62 -49.18 18.91 39.36
N ASN A 63 -49.90 18.26 38.43
CA ASN A 63 -51.31 18.44 38.06
C ASN A 63 -51.70 19.54 37.10
N LYS A 64 -52.22 19.17 35.93
CA LYS A 64 -53.68 19.11 35.71
C LYS A 64 -54.07 18.50 34.36
N THR A 65 -54.94 17.54 34.49
CA THR A 65 -55.86 16.95 33.52
C THR A 65 -56.54 17.98 32.64
N ASN A 66 -56.58 17.77 31.34
CA ASN A 66 -57.74 18.11 30.55
C ASN A 66 -57.96 17.11 29.41
N GLN A 67 -59.12 16.50 29.43
CA GLN A 67 -59.71 15.65 28.42
C GLN A 67 -60.13 16.51 27.24
N ASN A 68 -59.91 16.11 26.02
CA ASN A 68 -60.96 15.82 25.06
C ASN A 68 -60.49 15.51 23.65
N ALA A 69 -61.24 14.66 23.05
CA ALA A 69 -61.43 14.41 21.63
C ALA A 69 -60.57 13.32 20.99
N VAL A 70 -61.17 12.15 20.99
CA VAL A 70 -60.94 11.06 20.05
C VAL A 70 -61.18 11.54 18.62
N GLN A 71 -60.14 11.51 17.79
CA GLN A 71 -60.25 11.56 16.36
C GLN A 71 -59.69 10.23 15.81
N GLU A 72 -60.57 9.50 15.15
CA GLU A 72 -60.35 8.25 14.47
C GLU A 72 -59.21 8.39 13.47
N PRO A 73 -58.19 7.48 13.43
CA PRO A 73 -57.10 7.55 12.47
C PRO A 73 -57.58 7.07 11.13
N GLN A 74 -57.56 7.98 10.15
CA GLN A 74 -57.71 7.68 8.74
C GLN A 74 -56.59 6.71 8.29
N PRO A 75 -56.87 5.68 7.48
CA PRO A 75 -55.82 4.75 7.00
C PRO A 75 -54.83 5.53 6.14
N THR A 76 -53.61 5.66 6.59
CA THR A 76 -52.46 6.09 5.79
C THR A 76 -52.07 4.95 4.87
N GLU A 77 -52.16 5.19 3.55
CA GLU A 77 -51.57 4.32 2.55
C GLU A 77 -50.10 4.01 2.87
N PRO A 78 -49.64 2.75 2.64
CA PRO A 78 -48.24 2.40 2.81
C PRO A 78 -47.40 3.26 1.86
N PRO A 79 -46.22 3.75 2.30
CA PRO A 79 -45.34 4.50 1.43
C PRO A 79 -44.96 3.64 0.23
N ALA A 80 -45.07 4.24 -0.97
CA ALA A 80 -44.68 3.63 -2.23
C ALA A 80 -43.26 3.03 -2.08
N ASN A 81 -43.12 1.75 -2.45
CA ASN A 81 -41.85 1.04 -2.53
C ASN A 81 -40.85 1.90 -3.33
N GLU A 82 -39.85 2.47 -2.68
CA GLU A 82 -38.63 2.88 -3.36
C GLU A 82 -38.05 1.64 -4.08
N PRO A 83 -37.67 1.74 -5.37
CA PRO A 83 -37.05 0.63 -6.07
C PRO A 83 -35.80 0.22 -5.32
N ALA A 84 -35.76 -1.00 -4.81
CA ALA A 84 -34.60 -1.59 -4.18
C ALA A 84 -33.41 -1.41 -5.13
N LYS A 85 -32.40 -0.64 -4.69
CA LYS A 85 -31.15 -0.44 -5.41
C LYS A 85 -30.50 -1.82 -5.57
N SER A 86 -30.55 -2.38 -6.77
CA SER A 86 -29.95 -3.67 -7.07
C SER A 86 -28.47 -3.61 -6.72
N GLU A 87 -27.99 -4.52 -5.88
CA GLU A 87 -26.58 -4.65 -5.59
C GLU A 87 -25.79 -4.87 -6.88
N PRO A 88 -24.64 -4.20 -7.07
CA PRO A 88 -23.84 -4.35 -8.27
C PRO A 88 -23.37 -5.82 -8.41
N VAL A 89 -23.55 -6.37 -9.60
CA VAL A 89 -23.14 -7.74 -9.91
C VAL A 89 -21.64 -7.79 -10.12
N GLU A 90 -20.91 -8.57 -9.31
CA GLU A 90 -19.48 -8.77 -9.43
C GLU A 90 -19.16 -10.07 -10.17
N THR A 91 -18.27 -9.99 -11.16
CA THR A 91 -17.75 -11.15 -11.91
C THR A 91 -16.24 -11.25 -11.73
N VAL A 92 -15.74 -12.41 -11.28
CA VAL A 92 -14.30 -12.62 -11.08
C VAL A 92 -13.58 -12.65 -12.43
N LEU A 93 -12.58 -11.77 -12.61
CA LEU A 93 -11.70 -11.71 -13.76
C LEU A 93 -10.39 -12.44 -13.52
N ALA A 94 -9.80 -12.29 -12.34
CA ALA A 94 -8.54 -12.92 -11.99
C ALA A 94 -8.38 -13.09 -10.48
N GLU A 95 -7.67 -14.16 -10.10
CA GLU A 95 -7.19 -14.40 -8.74
C GLU A 95 -5.74 -14.85 -8.77
N PHE A 96 -4.95 -14.39 -7.80
CA PHE A 96 -3.59 -14.85 -7.60
C PHE A 96 -3.19 -14.74 -6.12
N SER A 97 -2.34 -15.63 -5.65
CA SER A 97 -1.83 -15.58 -4.29
C SER A 97 -0.36 -15.98 -4.21
N THR A 98 0.35 -15.42 -3.22
CA THR A 98 1.74 -15.75 -2.94
C THR A 98 1.94 -16.14 -1.48
N THR A 99 2.75 -17.18 -1.23
CA THR A 99 3.07 -17.63 0.13
C THR A 99 4.04 -16.67 0.80
N ILE A 100 3.75 -16.30 2.05
CA ILE A 100 4.65 -15.50 2.89
C ILE A 100 5.68 -16.43 3.53
N LYS A 101 6.93 -16.36 3.07
CA LYS A 101 8.04 -17.19 3.57
C LYS A 101 8.63 -16.63 4.86
N SER A 102 8.87 -15.32 4.95
CA SER A 102 9.35 -14.64 6.16
C SER A 102 8.16 -14.10 6.94
N ARG A 103 7.99 -14.60 8.16
CA ARG A 103 6.86 -14.26 9.06
C ARG A 103 7.28 -13.35 10.21
N ALA A 104 8.33 -12.55 10.04
CA ALA A 104 8.69 -11.52 11.00
C ALA A 104 7.50 -10.59 11.26
N SER A 105 7.18 -10.29 12.50
CA SER A 105 5.98 -9.56 12.91
C SER A 105 5.83 -8.20 12.21
N ASN A 106 6.93 -7.45 12.10
CA ASN A 106 6.94 -6.16 11.41
C ASN A 106 6.59 -6.29 9.92
N ARG A 107 7.08 -7.35 9.26
CA ARG A 107 6.77 -7.63 7.86
C ARG A 107 5.29 -8.00 7.68
N LEU A 108 4.74 -8.85 8.55
CA LEU A 108 3.32 -9.22 8.50
C LEU A 108 2.43 -8.00 8.71
N ASN A 109 2.76 -7.16 9.70
CA ASN A 109 2.07 -5.88 9.93
C ASN A 109 2.06 -4.99 8.66
N ASN A 110 3.20 -4.84 8.00
CA ASN A 110 3.30 -4.02 6.79
C ASN A 110 2.47 -4.59 5.63
N ILE A 111 2.49 -5.91 5.44
CA ILE A 111 1.66 -6.59 4.43
C ILE A 111 0.18 -6.37 4.72
N GLN A 112 -0.25 -6.50 5.97
CA GLN A 112 -1.63 -6.25 6.39
C GLN A 112 -2.09 -4.84 6.06
N ILE A 113 -1.31 -3.83 6.44
CA ILE A 113 -1.61 -2.41 6.15
C ILE A 113 -1.71 -2.19 4.64
N THR A 114 -0.77 -2.74 3.87
CA THR A 114 -0.74 -2.59 2.41
C THR A 114 -1.94 -3.25 1.74
N CYS A 115 -2.31 -4.46 2.17
CA CYS A 115 -3.52 -5.13 1.71
C CYS A 115 -4.78 -4.32 2.04
N SER A 116 -4.92 -3.80 3.27
CA SER A 116 -6.06 -2.99 3.67
C SER A 116 -6.21 -1.73 2.82
N LYS A 117 -5.09 -1.07 2.46
CA LYS A 117 -5.12 0.13 1.61
C LYS A 117 -5.46 -0.18 0.15
N LEU A 118 -5.13 -1.36 -0.33
CA LEU A 118 -5.40 -1.80 -1.68
C LEU A 118 -6.80 -2.42 -1.82
N ASN A 119 -7.35 -2.96 -0.72
CA ASN A 119 -8.65 -3.62 -0.73
C ASN A 119 -9.77 -2.69 -1.16
N GLU A 120 -10.68 -3.21 -1.99
CA GLU A 120 -11.83 -2.49 -2.54
C GLU A 120 -11.50 -1.29 -3.44
N THR A 121 -10.24 -1.18 -3.89
CA THR A 121 -9.86 -0.15 -4.86
C THR A 121 -10.57 -0.40 -6.18
N THR A 122 -11.26 0.62 -6.68
CA THR A 122 -11.92 0.60 -8.00
C THR A 122 -11.08 1.29 -9.06
N VAL A 123 -11.14 0.78 -10.29
CA VAL A 123 -10.52 1.39 -11.47
C VAL A 123 -11.53 1.37 -12.60
N GLU A 124 -12.04 2.52 -12.99
CA GLU A 124 -13.01 2.66 -14.07
C GLU A 124 -12.42 2.22 -15.41
N SER A 125 -13.31 1.89 -16.36
CA SER A 125 -12.93 1.61 -17.75
C SER A 125 -12.10 2.76 -18.34
N GLY A 126 -11.00 2.42 -19.00
CA GLY A 126 -10.05 3.38 -19.60
C GLY A 126 -9.16 4.13 -18.60
N LYS A 127 -9.31 3.92 -17.29
CA LYS A 127 -8.51 4.62 -16.28
C LYS A 127 -7.26 3.84 -15.88
N SER A 128 -6.27 4.60 -15.43
CA SER A 128 -4.99 4.06 -14.94
C SER A 128 -5.04 3.84 -13.43
N PHE A 129 -4.44 2.73 -13.00
CA PHE A 129 -4.14 2.42 -11.61
C PHE A 129 -2.67 2.69 -11.32
N SER A 130 -2.35 3.15 -10.09
CA SER A 130 -0.99 3.27 -9.55
C SER A 130 -0.96 2.67 -8.14
N PHE A 131 -0.09 1.69 -7.94
CA PHE A 131 0.08 1.06 -6.63
C PHE A 131 0.58 2.06 -5.58
N CYS A 132 1.58 2.87 -5.95
CA CYS A 132 2.16 3.85 -5.03
C CYS A 132 1.18 4.98 -4.66
N GLN A 133 0.31 5.40 -5.56
CA GLN A 133 -0.72 6.40 -5.24
C GLN A 133 -1.80 5.80 -4.33
N THR A 134 -2.23 4.59 -4.59
CA THR A 134 -3.28 3.90 -3.80
C THR A 134 -2.79 3.59 -2.39
N VAL A 135 -1.62 2.98 -2.24
CA VAL A 135 -1.07 2.56 -0.94
C VAL A 135 -0.44 3.73 -0.19
N GLY A 136 0.17 4.67 -0.92
CA GLY A 136 0.88 5.81 -0.39
C GLY A 136 2.28 5.47 0.14
N LYS A 137 3.00 6.48 0.64
CA LYS A 137 4.31 6.31 1.28
C LYS A 137 4.17 5.55 2.59
N ALA A 138 5.03 4.54 2.80
CA ALA A 138 5.13 3.83 4.07
C ALA A 138 5.83 4.72 5.11
N THR A 139 5.10 5.12 6.15
CA THR A 139 5.60 5.95 7.25
C THR A 139 5.22 5.35 8.59
N GLU A 140 5.90 5.74 9.66
CA GLU A 140 5.61 5.25 11.02
C GLU A 140 4.24 5.72 11.49
N GLU A 141 3.80 6.94 11.13
CA GLU A 141 2.46 7.47 11.48
C GLU A 141 1.32 6.63 10.85
N LYS A 142 1.60 5.96 9.72
CA LYS A 142 0.67 5.03 9.09
C LYS A 142 0.78 3.61 9.63
N GLY A 143 1.56 3.40 10.69
CA GLY A 143 1.75 2.12 11.36
C GLY A 143 2.75 1.18 10.68
N TYR A 144 3.48 1.62 9.63
CA TYR A 144 4.52 0.79 9.03
C TYR A 144 5.73 0.66 9.94
N LYS A 145 6.37 -0.50 9.90
CA LYS A 145 7.53 -0.86 10.72
C LYS A 145 8.72 -1.20 9.83
N LYS A 146 9.94 -1.05 10.37
CA LYS A 146 11.15 -1.49 9.68
C LYS A 146 11.16 -3.01 9.55
N ALA A 147 11.40 -3.49 8.34
CA ALA A 147 11.52 -4.91 8.02
C ALA A 147 12.43 -5.06 6.78
N ASP A 148 12.79 -6.30 6.44
CA ASP A 148 13.67 -6.58 5.30
C ASP A 148 13.08 -6.04 3.98
N VAL A 149 13.90 -5.25 3.28
CA VAL A 149 13.69 -4.76 1.93
C VAL A 149 14.90 -5.10 1.06
N ILE A 150 14.73 -5.08 -0.26
CA ILE A 150 15.81 -5.26 -1.24
C ILE A 150 16.10 -3.89 -1.86
N VAL A 151 17.28 -3.34 -1.58
CA VAL A 151 17.81 -2.11 -2.18
C VAL A 151 19.16 -2.45 -2.83
N ASP A 152 19.35 -2.08 -4.07
CA ASP A 152 20.58 -2.33 -4.84
C ASP A 152 21.07 -3.79 -4.75
N LYS A 153 20.13 -4.73 -4.90
CA LYS A 153 20.35 -6.19 -4.81
C LYS A 153 20.80 -6.69 -3.40
N GLN A 154 20.80 -5.84 -2.39
CA GLN A 154 21.13 -6.19 -0.99
C GLN A 154 19.89 -6.18 -0.11
N VAL A 155 19.91 -6.98 0.95
CA VAL A 155 18.86 -6.97 1.98
C VAL A 155 19.24 -5.94 3.03
N THR A 156 18.35 -5.01 3.31
CA THR A 156 18.49 -3.98 4.34
C THR A 156 17.16 -3.79 5.10
N GLN A 157 17.17 -2.98 6.15
CA GLN A 157 15.99 -2.68 6.96
C GLN A 157 15.42 -1.31 6.58
N ALA A 158 14.15 -1.29 6.16
CA ALA A 158 13.43 -0.04 5.90
C ALA A 158 11.93 -0.19 6.18
N LEU A 159 11.22 0.94 6.27
CA LEU A 159 9.76 0.96 6.39
C LEU A 159 9.10 0.34 5.14
N GLY A 160 8.02 -0.41 5.35
CA GLY A 160 7.26 -1.02 4.25
C GLY A 160 7.85 -2.32 3.69
N GLY A 161 8.82 -2.94 4.37
CA GLY A 161 9.26 -4.30 4.02
C GLY A 161 8.07 -5.27 3.97
N GLY A 162 7.82 -5.85 2.77
CA GLY A 162 6.64 -6.65 2.47
C GLY A 162 5.77 -6.09 1.34
N ASN A 163 5.77 -4.77 1.10
CA ASN A 163 4.96 -4.11 0.07
C ASN A 163 5.20 -4.68 -1.33
N CYS A 164 6.47 -4.98 -1.65
CA CYS A 164 6.83 -5.57 -2.95
C CYS A 164 6.26 -6.99 -3.15
N GLN A 165 5.94 -7.73 -2.10
CA GLN A 165 5.23 -9.00 -2.24
C GLN A 165 3.76 -8.75 -2.62
N VAL A 166 3.09 -7.76 -2.01
CA VAL A 166 1.72 -7.39 -2.36
C VAL A 166 1.63 -6.90 -3.81
N SER A 167 2.54 -6.00 -4.24
CA SER A 167 2.57 -5.51 -5.62
C SER A 167 2.89 -6.63 -6.63
N SER A 168 3.78 -7.56 -6.30
CA SER A 168 4.06 -8.71 -7.17
C SER A 168 2.87 -9.66 -7.27
N THR A 169 2.11 -9.84 -6.18
CA THR A 169 0.88 -10.65 -6.20
C THR A 169 -0.16 -10.00 -7.11
N LEU A 170 -0.35 -8.68 -6.98
CA LEU A 170 -1.24 -7.91 -7.87
C LEU A 170 -0.79 -7.99 -9.33
N TYR A 171 0.50 -7.82 -9.61
CA TYR A 171 1.06 -7.92 -10.96
C TYR A 171 0.72 -9.25 -11.63
N ASN A 172 0.84 -10.37 -10.90
CA ASN A 172 0.49 -11.68 -11.43
C ASN A 172 -1.02 -11.88 -11.65
N ALA A 173 -1.87 -11.22 -10.86
CA ALA A 173 -3.32 -11.19 -11.13
C ALA A 173 -3.62 -10.38 -12.39
N ILE A 174 -3.00 -9.19 -12.56
CA ILE A 174 -3.11 -8.34 -13.75
C ILE A 174 -2.74 -9.10 -15.02
N LEU A 175 -1.65 -9.87 -15.01
CA LEU A 175 -1.18 -10.63 -16.17
C LEU A 175 -2.15 -11.72 -16.67
N LYS A 176 -3.19 -12.07 -15.90
CA LYS A 176 -4.20 -13.05 -16.29
C LYS A 176 -5.34 -12.44 -17.12
N VAL A 177 -5.43 -11.13 -17.20
CA VAL A 177 -6.49 -10.41 -17.92
C VAL A 177 -5.85 -9.69 -19.12
N SER A 178 -6.17 -10.10 -20.33
CA SER A 178 -5.60 -9.56 -21.57
C SER A 178 -5.84 -8.07 -21.76
N ASP A 179 -6.97 -7.58 -21.24
CA ASP A 179 -7.41 -6.19 -21.36
C ASP A 179 -6.76 -5.25 -20.34
N PHE A 180 -5.88 -5.76 -19.49
CA PHE A 180 -5.08 -4.93 -18.61
C PHE A 180 -3.72 -4.63 -19.25
N LYS A 181 -3.48 -3.35 -19.55
CA LYS A 181 -2.21 -2.90 -20.13
C LYS A 181 -1.29 -2.42 -19.00
N VAL A 182 -0.26 -3.20 -18.66
CA VAL A 182 0.79 -2.77 -17.74
C VAL A 182 1.60 -1.63 -18.37
N THR A 183 1.65 -0.48 -17.71
CA THR A 183 2.34 0.73 -18.18
C THR A 183 3.62 1.02 -17.42
N GLU A 184 3.74 0.51 -16.18
CA GLU A 184 4.97 0.60 -15.40
C GLU A 184 5.15 -0.64 -14.53
N ARG A 185 6.34 -1.21 -14.55
CA ARG A 185 6.77 -2.32 -13.70
C ARG A 185 8.29 -2.36 -13.61
N HIS A 186 8.81 -2.54 -12.41
CA HIS A 186 10.26 -2.64 -12.16
C HIS A 186 10.63 -4.00 -11.57
N PRO A 187 11.71 -4.66 -12.05
CA PRO A 187 12.24 -5.85 -11.41
C PRO A 187 13.02 -5.48 -10.14
N HIS A 188 13.14 -6.44 -9.19
CA HIS A 188 14.00 -6.26 -8.02
C HIS A 188 15.51 -6.30 -8.35
N GLY A 189 15.87 -6.80 -9.53
CA GLY A 189 17.27 -7.04 -9.91
C GLY A 189 17.93 -8.19 -9.12
N LYS A 190 17.19 -8.84 -8.22
CA LYS A 190 17.55 -10.03 -7.43
C LYS A 190 16.34 -10.96 -7.37
N LYS A 191 16.60 -12.26 -7.43
CA LYS A 191 15.54 -13.28 -7.32
C LYS A 191 14.79 -13.14 -5.97
N VAL A 192 13.48 -13.01 -6.04
CA VAL A 192 12.57 -13.07 -4.89
C VAL A 192 12.03 -14.50 -4.73
N ASN A 193 11.58 -14.88 -3.54
CA ASN A 193 11.22 -16.26 -3.23
C ASN A 193 9.71 -16.54 -3.23
N TYR A 194 8.89 -15.56 -3.62
CA TYR A 194 7.42 -15.65 -3.59
C TYR A 194 6.76 -15.66 -4.99
N VAL A 195 7.51 -15.33 -6.05
CA VAL A 195 7.07 -15.46 -7.44
C VAL A 195 8.23 -15.96 -8.32
N PRO A 196 7.96 -16.55 -9.50
CA PRO A 196 8.98 -16.88 -10.49
C PRO A 196 9.75 -15.64 -10.97
N GLU A 197 10.96 -15.86 -11.48
CA GLU A 197 11.77 -14.81 -12.08
C GLU A 197 11.04 -14.10 -13.22
N GLY A 198 11.17 -12.77 -13.29
CA GLY A 198 10.45 -11.94 -14.27
C GLY A 198 8.96 -11.68 -13.92
N LYS A 199 8.42 -12.32 -12.88
CA LYS A 199 7.04 -12.14 -12.41
C LYS A 199 6.93 -11.28 -11.15
N ASP A 200 8.01 -10.66 -10.73
CA ASP A 200 8.07 -9.73 -9.61
C ASP A 200 7.73 -8.29 -10.04
N ALA A 201 7.30 -7.46 -9.10
CA ALA A 201 7.10 -6.02 -9.28
C ALA A 201 7.62 -5.30 -8.04
N ALA A 202 8.78 -4.66 -8.18
CA ALA A 202 9.37 -3.83 -7.14
C ALA A 202 8.67 -2.47 -7.10
N VAL A 203 8.33 -2.01 -5.90
CA VAL A 203 7.72 -0.70 -5.66
C VAL A 203 8.51 0.08 -4.61
N SER A 204 8.66 1.39 -4.84
CA SER A 204 9.28 2.34 -3.93
C SER A 204 8.67 3.71 -4.19
N TYR A 205 7.96 4.25 -3.21
CA TYR A 205 7.23 5.51 -3.37
C TYR A 205 8.15 6.63 -3.90
N GLY A 206 7.73 7.25 -5.01
CA GLY A 206 8.47 8.33 -5.67
C GLY A 206 9.56 7.86 -6.66
N SER A 207 9.83 6.54 -6.79
CA SER A 207 10.89 6.06 -7.70
C SER A 207 10.55 4.82 -8.52
N LYS A 208 9.75 3.89 -8.01
CA LYS A 208 9.33 2.66 -8.71
C LYS A 208 7.87 2.40 -8.42
N ASP A 209 7.09 2.17 -9.46
CA ASP A 209 5.66 1.89 -9.31
C ASP A 209 5.23 0.65 -10.11
N LEU A 210 4.05 0.14 -9.78
CA LEU A 210 3.30 -0.79 -10.61
C LEU A 210 2.06 -0.05 -11.09
N LYS A 211 1.98 0.16 -12.42
CA LYS A 211 0.84 0.83 -13.05
C LYS A 211 0.25 -0.01 -14.16
N PHE A 212 -1.06 0.05 -14.31
CA PHE A 212 -1.75 -0.52 -15.46
C PHE A 212 -2.97 0.32 -15.84
N VAL A 213 -3.45 0.14 -17.06
CA VAL A 213 -4.71 0.71 -17.57
C VAL A 213 -5.74 -0.41 -17.63
N ASN A 214 -6.94 -0.14 -17.13
CA ASN A 214 -8.11 -1.00 -17.29
C ASN A 214 -8.75 -0.74 -18.66
N ASN A 215 -8.45 -1.56 -19.66
CA ASN A 215 -9.06 -1.47 -21.00
C ASN A 215 -10.32 -2.35 -21.13
N THR A 216 -10.84 -2.94 -20.03
CA THR A 216 -12.13 -3.62 -20.07
C THR A 216 -13.26 -2.60 -20.22
N SER A 217 -14.44 -3.05 -20.62
CA SER A 217 -15.63 -2.19 -20.76
C SER A 217 -16.28 -1.79 -19.44
N ASN A 218 -15.85 -2.39 -18.30
CA ASN A 218 -16.47 -2.19 -16.99
C ASN A 218 -15.47 -1.63 -15.97
N THR A 219 -16.00 -1.03 -14.92
CA THR A 219 -15.23 -0.77 -13.71
C THR A 219 -14.76 -2.08 -13.11
N ILE A 220 -13.52 -2.13 -12.66
CA ILE A 220 -13.00 -3.25 -11.89
C ILE A 220 -12.83 -2.89 -10.43
N LYS A 221 -12.88 -3.88 -9.56
CA LYS A 221 -12.57 -3.76 -8.14
C LYS A 221 -11.48 -4.75 -7.76
N ILE A 222 -10.50 -4.29 -6.98
CA ILE A 222 -9.38 -5.09 -6.48
C ILE A 222 -9.65 -5.43 -5.03
N TYR A 223 -9.73 -6.70 -4.72
CA TYR A 223 -9.73 -7.21 -3.36
C TYR A 223 -8.34 -7.70 -2.99
N ALA A 224 -7.83 -7.24 -1.86
CA ALA A 224 -6.52 -7.60 -1.34
C ALA A 224 -6.62 -8.04 0.12
N SER A 225 -6.10 -9.22 0.43
CA SER A 225 -6.16 -9.76 1.79
C SER A 225 -4.91 -10.56 2.14
N THR A 226 -4.72 -10.80 3.44
CA THR A 226 -3.69 -11.71 3.96
C THR A 226 -4.23 -12.45 5.18
N ASP A 227 -3.85 -13.73 5.28
CA ASP A 227 -4.08 -14.59 6.45
C ASP A 227 -2.79 -14.85 7.24
N ASN A 228 -1.76 -14.00 7.05
CA ASN A 228 -0.40 -14.13 7.59
C ASN A 228 0.39 -15.35 7.06
N LYS A 229 -0.21 -16.17 6.19
CA LYS A 229 0.46 -17.28 5.48
C LYS A 229 0.63 -16.97 4.01
N LYS A 230 -0.32 -16.26 3.42
CA LYS A 230 -0.31 -15.84 2.02
C LYS A 230 -0.88 -14.43 1.86
N VAL A 231 -0.49 -13.77 0.77
CA VAL A 231 -1.15 -12.60 0.22
C VAL A 231 -2.07 -13.08 -0.89
N SER A 232 -3.31 -12.63 -0.91
CA SER A 232 -4.30 -12.98 -1.93
C SER A 232 -4.85 -11.74 -2.60
N ILE A 233 -4.92 -11.77 -3.92
CA ILE A 233 -5.53 -10.73 -4.76
C ILE A 233 -6.63 -11.37 -5.58
N LYS A 234 -7.80 -10.73 -5.61
CA LYS A 234 -8.92 -11.04 -6.49
C LYS A 234 -9.34 -9.75 -7.21
N ILE A 235 -9.49 -9.82 -8.52
CA ILE A 235 -9.96 -8.70 -9.36
C ILE A 235 -11.31 -9.11 -9.94
N VAL A 236 -12.32 -8.26 -9.76
CA VAL A 236 -13.67 -8.46 -10.27
C VAL A 236 -14.06 -7.34 -11.21
N SER A 237 -14.93 -7.63 -12.16
CA SER A 237 -15.70 -6.65 -12.95
C SER A 237 -16.97 -6.34 -12.20
N VAL A 238 -17.33 -5.07 -12.14
CA VAL A 238 -18.54 -4.55 -11.49
C VAL A 238 -19.48 -3.99 -12.56
N LYS A 239 -20.71 -4.50 -12.59
CA LYS A 239 -21.78 -4.09 -13.52
C LYS A 239 -22.94 -3.47 -12.78
#